data_3eb6c2d9ccad9ec29024af89a6f5b4b3
#
_entry.id   3eb6c2d9ccad9ec29024af89a6f5b4b3
#
_cell.length_a   1.000
_cell.length_b   1.000
_cell.length_c   1.000
_cell.angle_alpha   90.00
_cell.angle_beta   90.00
_cell.angle_gamma   90.00
#
_symmetry.space_group_name_H-M   'P 1'
#
loop_
_entity.id
_entity.type
_entity.pdbx_description
1 polymer ?
#
loop_
_entity_poly.entity_id
_entity_poly.type
_entity_poly.pdbx_seq_one_letter_code
_entity_poly.pdbx_strand_id
1 'polypeptide(L)'
;VFLLGADIGVLPVGQKAGSALTSRRNLPLLLGAGFVIGFFITVAEPDVHVLAQQVSAVDPGLSRPLLVLMIAVGVGLFVAIALGRIILQVSLRLLLLLFYLLLFGCAALTSSAFLGVAFDAGGATTGPMTVPFIMALGVGVAAVRGGPALSSSAWPPSGRCFPC
;
A
#
# COMPACT_ATOMS: atom_id res chain seq x y z
N VAL A 1 -9.35 14.73 14.11
CA VAL A 1 -8.01 15.32 14.31
C VAL A 1 -6.94 14.43 13.69
N PHE A 2 -6.92 13.11 13.96
CA PHE A 2 -5.91 12.18 13.45
C PHE A 2 -5.91 12.09 11.91
N LEU A 3 -7.06 11.88 11.27
CA LEU A 3 -7.19 11.82 9.81
C LEU A 3 -6.71 13.11 9.13
N LEU A 4 -7.03 14.26 9.70
CA LEU A 4 -6.60 15.57 9.20
C LEU A 4 -5.07 15.73 9.28
N GLY A 5 -4.45 15.22 10.35
CA GLY A 5 -3.00 15.19 10.50
C GLY A 5 -2.32 14.25 9.50
N ALA A 6 -2.93 13.09 9.22
CA ALA A 6 -2.46 12.16 8.21
C ALA A 6 -2.55 12.76 6.80
N ASP A 7 -3.65 13.43 6.46
CA ASP A 7 -3.84 14.06 5.15
C ASP A 7 -2.84 15.21 4.91
N ILE A 8 -2.59 16.05 5.91
CA ILE A 8 -1.69 17.20 5.77
C ILE A 8 -0.21 16.78 5.83
N GLY A 9 0.13 15.77 6.64
CA GLY A 9 1.51 15.35 6.85
C GLY A 9 1.96 14.21 5.92
N VAL A 10 1.15 13.15 5.83
CA VAL A 10 1.53 11.90 5.19
C VAL A 10 1.38 11.95 3.67
N LEU A 11 0.29 12.55 3.16
CA LEU A 11 0.03 12.62 1.72
C LEU A 11 1.11 13.38 0.93
N PRO A 12 1.55 14.59 1.34
CA PRO A 12 2.58 15.32 0.60
C PRO A 12 3.93 14.61 0.61
N VAL A 13 4.27 13.94 1.73
CA VAL A 13 5.51 13.18 1.85
C VAL A 13 5.48 11.95 0.93
N GLY A 14 4.37 11.20 0.92
CA GLY A 14 4.19 10.06 0.04
C GLY A 14 4.29 10.41 -1.44
N GLN A 15 3.62 11.50 -1.86
CA GLN A 15 3.67 11.97 -3.25
C GLN A 15 5.08 12.42 -3.67
N LYS A 16 5.77 13.18 -2.83
CA LYS A 16 7.14 13.62 -3.08
C LYS A 16 8.11 12.44 -3.13
N ALA A 17 7.97 11.48 -2.22
CA ALA A 17 8.76 10.26 -2.22
C ALA A 17 8.54 9.46 -3.52
N GLY A 18 7.28 9.23 -3.91
CA GLY A 18 6.94 8.53 -5.13
C GLY A 18 7.49 9.20 -6.40
N SER A 19 7.33 10.51 -6.52
CA SER A 19 7.85 11.28 -7.65
C SER A 19 9.38 11.29 -7.72
N ALA A 20 10.06 11.47 -6.58
CA ALA A 20 11.53 11.44 -6.49
C ALA A 20 12.12 10.06 -6.85
N LEU A 21 11.46 8.97 -6.41
CA LEU A 21 11.88 7.62 -6.75
C LEU A 21 11.77 7.35 -8.25
N THR A 22 10.67 7.79 -8.87
CA THR A 22 10.39 7.53 -10.29
C THR A 22 11.27 8.37 -11.21
N SER A 23 11.68 9.56 -10.80
CA SER A 23 12.53 10.45 -11.59
C SER A 23 13.90 9.84 -11.94
N ARG A 24 14.40 8.93 -11.13
CA ARG A 24 15.69 8.25 -11.37
C ARG A 24 15.65 7.14 -12.42
N ARG A 25 14.49 6.80 -12.98
CA ARG A 25 14.27 5.78 -14.03
C ARG A 25 14.85 4.39 -13.76
N ASN A 26 15.32 4.10 -12.55
CA ASN A 26 15.87 2.81 -12.17
C ASN A 26 14.78 1.95 -11.53
N LEU A 27 14.29 0.97 -12.29
CA LEU A 27 13.24 0.04 -11.87
C LEU A 27 13.61 -0.75 -10.59
N PRO A 28 14.83 -1.32 -10.47
CA PRO A 28 15.20 -2.05 -9.24
C PRO A 28 15.27 -1.15 -8.01
N LEU A 29 15.69 0.10 -8.16
CA LEU A 29 15.73 1.05 -7.07
C LEU A 29 14.32 1.42 -6.59
N LEU A 30 13.37 1.58 -7.52
CA LEU A 30 11.97 1.85 -7.17
C LEU A 30 11.33 0.67 -6.45
N LEU A 31 11.56 -0.56 -6.93
CA LEU A 31 11.04 -1.76 -6.30
C LEU A 31 11.63 -1.96 -4.89
N GLY A 32 12.95 -1.80 -4.76
CA GLY A 32 13.63 -1.89 -3.47
C GLY A 32 13.18 -0.83 -2.48
N ALA A 33 13.06 0.42 -2.91
CA ALA A 33 12.58 1.49 -2.05
C ALA A 33 11.10 1.31 -1.69
N GLY A 34 10.25 0.87 -2.63
CA GLY A 34 8.86 0.54 -2.36
C GLY A 34 8.71 -0.58 -1.32
N PHE A 35 9.53 -1.62 -1.43
CA PHE A 35 9.59 -2.70 -0.44
C PHE A 35 9.98 -2.18 0.94
N VAL A 36 11.09 -1.42 1.03
CA VAL A 36 11.60 -0.87 2.30
C VAL A 36 10.57 0.06 2.94
N ILE A 37 9.97 0.94 2.16
CA ILE A 37 8.94 1.86 2.66
C ILE A 37 7.71 1.09 3.15
N GLY A 38 7.18 0.15 2.37
CA GLY A 38 6.05 -0.69 2.77
C GLY A 38 6.34 -1.50 4.04
N PHE A 39 7.53 -2.05 4.14
CA PHE A 39 7.98 -2.79 5.32
C PHE A 39 7.99 -1.91 6.57
N PHE A 40 8.67 -0.77 6.53
CA PHE A 40 8.79 0.11 7.72
C PHE A 40 7.46 0.72 8.14
N ILE A 41 6.59 1.10 7.20
CA ILE A 41 5.26 1.62 7.52
C ILE A 41 4.44 0.55 8.25
N THR A 42 4.46 -0.69 7.76
CA THR A 42 3.72 -1.79 8.38
C THR A 42 4.27 -2.13 9.77
N VAL A 43 5.59 -2.10 9.96
CA VAL A 43 6.19 -2.28 11.29
C VAL A 43 5.80 -1.15 12.25
N ALA A 44 5.62 0.07 11.74
CA ALA A 44 5.20 1.22 12.55
C ALA A 44 3.71 1.25 12.86
N GLU A 45 2.89 0.41 12.19
CA GLU A 45 1.44 0.38 12.35
C GLU A 45 1.04 -0.22 13.71
N PRO A 46 0.33 0.53 14.58
CA PRO A 46 -0.05 0.04 15.89
C PRO A 46 -1.05 -1.13 15.83
N ASP A 47 -1.94 -1.15 14.84
CA ASP A 47 -2.97 -2.18 14.69
C ASP A 47 -2.37 -3.57 14.45
N VAL A 48 -1.26 -3.65 13.70
CA VAL A 48 -0.50 -4.89 13.47
C VAL A 48 0.10 -5.41 14.78
N HIS A 49 0.56 -4.52 15.65
CA HIS A 49 1.09 -4.91 16.97
C HIS A 49 0.00 -5.43 17.90
N VAL A 50 -1.19 -4.82 17.87
CA VAL A 50 -2.35 -5.28 18.66
C VAL A 50 -2.77 -6.68 18.20
N LEU A 51 -2.88 -6.90 16.88
CA LEU A 51 -3.18 -8.22 16.33
C LEU A 51 -2.14 -9.25 16.76
N ALA A 52 -0.85 -8.94 16.64
CA ALA A 52 0.22 -9.85 17.05
C ALA A 52 0.18 -10.18 18.55
N GLN A 53 -0.25 -9.24 19.40
CA GLN A 53 -0.47 -9.49 20.83
C GLN A 53 -1.64 -10.45 21.06
N GLN A 54 -2.76 -10.26 20.38
CA GLN A 54 -3.94 -11.11 20.50
C GLN A 54 -3.65 -12.55 20.06
N VAL A 55 -2.99 -12.72 18.91
CA VAL A 55 -2.65 -14.05 18.40
C VAL A 55 -1.66 -14.76 19.32
N SER A 56 -0.62 -14.07 19.82
CA SER A 56 0.35 -14.68 20.73
C SER A 56 -0.23 -15.02 22.11
N ALA A 57 -1.34 -14.41 22.49
CA ALA A 57 -2.06 -14.77 23.73
C ALA A 57 -2.85 -16.09 23.58
N VAL A 58 -3.31 -16.40 22.37
CA VAL A 58 -4.06 -17.63 22.06
C VAL A 58 -3.11 -18.80 21.74
N ASP A 59 -2.05 -18.52 21.01
CA ASP A 59 -1.02 -19.53 20.65
C ASP A 59 0.39 -19.05 21.08
N PRO A 60 0.89 -19.54 22.24
CA PRO A 60 2.20 -19.19 22.75
C PRO A 60 3.37 -19.64 21.86
N GLY A 61 3.14 -20.54 20.90
CA GLY A 61 4.15 -21.00 19.96
C GLY A 61 4.52 -19.95 18.91
N LEU A 62 3.66 -18.95 18.68
CA LEU A 62 3.87 -17.85 17.75
C LEU A 62 4.44 -16.62 18.48
N SER A 63 5.71 -16.30 18.21
CA SER A 63 6.32 -15.11 18.78
C SER A 63 5.80 -13.84 18.10
N ARG A 64 5.46 -12.81 18.89
CA ARG A 64 4.96 -11.50 18.41
C ARG A 64 5.84 -10.89 17.32
N PRO A 65 7.18 -10.78 17.49
CA PRO A 65 8.02 -10.15 16.47
C PRO A 65 8.03 -10.93 15.16
N LEU A 66 7.89 -12.25 15.20
CA LEU A 66 7.83 -13.07 14.00
C LEU A 66 6.58 -12.78 13.19
N LEU A 67 5.42 -12.67 13.84
CA LEU A 67 4.16 -12.31 13.19
C LEU A 67 4.24 -10.93 12.52
N VAL A 68 4.68 -9.92 13.26
CA VAL A 68 4.83 -8.55 12.72
C VAL A 68 5.78 -8.54 11.52
N LEU A 69 6.90 -9.25 11.62
CA LEU A 69 7.89 -9.33 10.54
C LEU A 69 7.34 -10.02 9.30
N MET A 70 6.62 -11.13 9.45
CA MET A 70 5.99 -11.83 8.33
C MET A 70 4.96 -10.96 7.61
N ILE A 71 4.10 -10.28 8.37
CA ILE A 71 3.11 -9.34 7.82
C ILE A 71 3.80 -8.19 7.10
N ALA A 72 4.82 -7.58 7.71
CA ALA A 72 5.55 -6.46 7.13
C ALA A 72 6.29 -6.81 5.84
N VAL A 73 6.90 -8.01 5.77
CA VAL A 73 7.52 -8.53 4.54
C VAL A 73 6.46 -8.73 3.45
N GLY A 74 5.32 -9.31 3.80
CA GLY A 74 4.21 -9.51 2.88
C GLY A 74 3.73 -8.18 2.27
N VAL A 75 3.42 -7.20 3.11
CA VAL A 75 2.97 -5.87 2.66
C VAL A 75 4.05 -5.17 1.83
N GLY A 76 5.30 -5.19 2.28
CA GLY A 76 6.42 -4.60 1.53
C GLY A 76 6.55 -5.18 0.12
N LEU A 77 6.41 -6.50 -0.01
CA LEU A 77 6.44 -7.20 -1.29
C LEU A 77 5.27 -6.78 -2.19
N PHE A 78 4.05 -6.71 -1.64
CA PHE A 78 2.89 -6.26 -2.41
C PHE A 78 2.99 -4.79 -2.84
N VAL A 79 3.53 -3.91 -1.99
CA VAL A 79 3.79 -2.50 -2.36
C VAL A 79 4.81 -2.43 -3.50
N ALA A 80 5.89 -3.19 -3.44
CA ALA A 80 6.87 -3.25 -4.52
C ALA A 80 6.23 -3.71 -5.85
N ILE A 81 5.42 -4.77 -5.81
CA ILE A 81 4.70 -5.28 -6.99
C ILE A 81 3.72 -4.22 -7.53
N ALA A 82 2.99 -3.53 -6.63
CA ALA A 82 2.05 -2.49 -7.02
C ALA A 82 2.73 -1.31 -7.72
N LEU A 83 3.89 -0.88 -7.24
CA LEU A 83 4.69 0.16 -7.89
C LEU A 83 5.30 -0.32 -9.21
N GLY A 84 5.80 -1.55 -9.25
CA GLY A 84 6.31 -2.18 -10.47
C GLY A 84 5.25 -2.26 -11.55
N ARG A 85 4.02 -2.61 -11.18
CA ARG A 85 2.88 -2.66 -12.10
C ARG A 85 2.59 -1.30 -12.76
N ILE A 86 2.67 -0.19 -12.01
CA ILE A 86 2.45 1.16 -12.55
C ILE A 86 3.47 1.46 -13.65
N ILE A 87 4.71 1.00 -13.48
CA ILE A 87 5.76 1.19 -14.46
C ILE A 87 5.64 0.25 -15.64
N LEU A 88 5.34 -1.02 -15.40
CA LEU A 88 5.23 -2.05 -16.44
C LEU A 88 3.90 -1.99 -17.20
N GLN A 89 2.96 -1.11 -16.79
CA GLN A 89 1.62 -0.95 -17.41
C GLN A 89 0.81 -2.26 -17.47
N VAL A 90 1.04 -3.15 -16.50
CA VAL A 90 0.28 -4.41 -16.42
C VAL A 90 -1.16 -4.12 -16.04
N SER A 91 -2.11 -4.75 -16.73
CA SER A 91 -3.54 -4.55 -16.46
C SER A 91 -3.90 -4.97 -15.04
N LEU A 92 -4.57 -4.06 -14.30
CA LEU A 92 -5.00 -4.30 -12.91
C LEU A 92 -5.88 -5.53 -12.79
N ARG A 93 -6.75 -5.75 -13.79
CA ARG A 93 -7.72 -6.86 -13.77
C ARG A 93 -7.04 -8.21 -13.73
N LEU A 94 -6.04 -8.42 -14.58
CA LEU A 94 -5.30 -9.69 -14.65
C LEU A 94 -4.49 -9.93 -13.37
N LEU A 95 -3.84 -8.91 -12.84
CA LEU A 95 -3.06 -9.00 -11.61
C LEU A 95 -3.93 -9.32 -10.41
N LEU A 96 -5.07 -8.64 -10.25
CA LEU A 96 -6.04 -8.93 -9.19
C LEU A 96 -6.59 -10.35 -9.30
N LEU A 97 -7.00 -10.77 -10.50
CA LEU A 97 -7.52 -12.12 -10.73
C LEU A 97 -6.50 -13.18 -10.31
N LEU A 98 -5.24 -13.00 -10.69
CA LEU A 98 -4.15 -13.94 -10.36
C LEU A 98 -3.92 -13.99 -8.84
N PHE A 99 -3.88 -12.82 -8.16
CA PHE A 99 -3.68 -12.79 -6.71
C PHE A 99 -4.88 -13.36 -5.95
N TYR A 100 -6.13 -13.09 -6.37
CA TYR A 100 -7.31 -13.68 -5.74
C TYR A 100 -7.34 -15.20 -5.93
N LEU A 101 -7.00 -15.70 -7.11
CA LEU A 101 -6.94 -17.13 -7.38
C LEU A 101 -5.86 -17.80 -6.50
N LEU A 102 -4.70 -17.17 -6.36
CA LEU A 102 -3.63 -17.64 -5.47
C LEU A 102 -4.07 -17.61 -4.01
N LEU A 103 -4.73 -16.52 -3.57
CA LEU A 103 -5.23 -16.37 -2.21
C LEU A 103 -6.24 -17.46 -1.85
N PHE A 104 -7.23 -17.70 -2.71
CA PHE A 104 -8.23 -18.75 -2.49
C PHE A 104 -7.62 -20.14 -2.55
N GLY A 105 -6.63 -20.38 -3.43
CA GLY A 105 -5.88 -21.63 -3.47
C GLY A 105 -5.11 -21.87 -2.16
N CYS A 106 -4.41 -20.87 -1.63
CA CYS A 106 -3.74 -20.97 -0.33
C CYS A 106 -4.75 -21.15 0.82
N ALA A 107 -5.87 -20.44 0.78
CA ALA A 107 -6.91 -20.53 1.79
C ALA A 107 -7.51 -21.95 1.88
N ALA A 108 -7.68 -22.62 0.75
CA ALA A 108 -8.19 -24.01 0.71
C ALA A 108 -7.23 -25.03 1.34
N LEU A 109 -5.93 -24.72 1.37
CA LEU A 109 -4.89 -25.59 1.96
C LEU A 109 -4.60 -25.26 3.43
N THR A 110 -5.11 -24.13 3.93
CA THR A 110 -4.82 -23.61 5.27
C THR A 110 -5.90 -24.08 6.27
N SER A 111 -5.50 -24.39 7.50
CA SER A 111 -6.45 -24.73 8.55
C SER A 111 -7.32 -23.53 8.95
N SER A 112 -8.56 -23.79 9.40
CA SER A 112 -9.55 -22.75 9.72
C SER A 112 -9.08 -21.74 10.77
N ALA A 113 -8.27 -22.14 11.72
CA ALA A 113 -7.73 -21.27 12.76
C ALA A 113 -6.75 -20.22 12.18
N PHE A 114 -5.82 -20.65 11.33
CA PHE A 114 -4.89 -19.72 10.68
C PHE A 114 -5.55 -18.87 9.60
N LEU A 115 -6.63 -19.35 9.00
CA LEU A 115 -7.40 -18.58 8.02
C LEU A 115 -7.99 -17.32 8.66
N GLY A 116 -8.58 -17.42 9.86
CA GLY A 116 -9.07 -16.26 10.62
C GLY A 116 -8.00 -15.23 10.87
N VAL A 117 -6.83 -15.66 11.37
CA VAL A 117 -5.68 -14.78 11.62
C VAL A 117 -5.18 -14.10 10.33
N ALA A 118 -5.16 -14.83 9.21
CA ALA A 118 -4.71 -14.28 7.93
C ALA A 118 -5.66 -13.19 7.40
N PHE A 119 -6.98 -13.36 7.52
CA PHE A 119 -7.96 -12.35 7.15
C PHE A 119 -7.92 -11.14 8.09
N ASP A 120 -7.79 -11.35 9.40
CA ASP A 120 -7.62 -10.28 10.37
C ASP A 120 -6.34 -9.48 10.13
N ALA A 121 -5.23 -10.15 9.78
CA ALA A 121 -4.00 -9.48 9.40
C ALA A 121 -4.18 -8.60 8.16
N GLY A 122 -4.94 -9.07 7.16
CA GLY A 122 -5.31 -8.27 6.00
C GLY A 122 -6.11 -7.02 6.37
N GLY A 123 -7.04 -7.13 7.31
CA GLY A 123 -7.79 -6.00 7.86
C GLY A 123 -6.92 -5.03 8.66
N ALA A 124 -6.07 -5.54 9.54
CA ALA A 124 -5.17 -4.73 10.38
C ALA A 124 -4.13 -3.93 9.57
N THR A 125 -3.68 -4.46 8.42
CA THR A 125 -2.76 -3.74 7.53
C THR A 125 -3.42 -2.62 6.72
N THR A 126 -4.74 -2.54 6.68
CA THR A 126 -5.49 -1.41 6.10
C THR A 126 -5.68 -0.28 7.10
N GLY A 127 -4.67 -0.02 7.92
CA GLY A 127 -4.70 0.98 8.98
C GLY A 127 -4.71 2.43 8.48
N PRO A 128 -4.98 3.37 9.37
CA PRO A 128 -5.19 4.78 9.04
C PRO A 128 -3.93 5.50 8.54
N MET A 129 -2.75 4.94 8.72
CA MET A 129 -1.48 5.50 8.22
C MET A 129 -1.00 4.82 6.94
N THR A 130 -1.10 3.51 6.87
CA THR A 130 -0.57 2.70 5.77
C THR A 130 -1.28 2.99 4.45
N VAL A 131 -2.61 3.00 4.45
CA VAL A 131 -3.41 3.18 3.23
C VAL A 131 -3.20 4.56 2.57
N PRO A 132 -3.37 5.70 3.28
CA PRO A 132 -3.19 7.00 2.65
C PRO A 132 -1.76 7.21 2.15
N PHE A 133 -0.76 6.67 2.85
CA PHE A 133 0.62 6.78 2.40
C PHE A 133 0.90 5.99 1.12
N ILE A 134 0.47 4.72 1.06
CA ILE A 134 0.65 3.87 -0.13
C ILE A 134 -0.09 4.46 -1.33
N MET A 135 -1.29 4.98 -1.13
CA MET A 135 -2.04 5.68 -2.19
C MET A 135 -1.31 6.93 -2.67
N ALA A 136 -0.81 7.76 -1.75
CA ALA A 136 -0.05 8.96 -2.08
C ALA A 136 1.23 8.62 -2.85
N LEU A 137 1.95 7.58 -2.43
CA LEU A 137 3.14 7.08 -3.10
C LEU A 137 2.80 6.62 -4.54
N GLY A 138 1.72 5.87 -4.71
CA GLY A 138 1.24 5.43 -6.02
C GLY A 138 0.86 6.58 -6.94
N VAL A 139 0.16 7.59 -6.43
CA VAL A 139 -0.17 8.82 -7.17
C VAL A 139 1.10 9.57 -7.57
N GLY A 140 2.08 9.70 -6.67
CA GLY A 140 3.37 10.33 -6.95
C GLY A 140 4.14 9.63 -8.08
N VAL A 141 4.15 8.30 -8.07
CA VAL A 141 4.77 7.48 -9.14
C VAL A 141 4.03 7.66 -10.47
N ALA A 142 2.70 7.64 -10.44
CA ALA A 142 1.86 7.78 -11.64
C ALA A 142 1.97 9.18 -12.27
N ALA A 143 2.07 10.22 -11.45
CA ALA A 143 2.18 11.61 -11.92
C ALA A 143 3.44 11.86 -12.76
N VAL A 144 4.57 11.23 -12.42
CA VAL A 144 5.82 11.37 -13.20
C VAL A 144 5.72 10.68 -14.55
N ARG A 145 4.90 9.63 -14.65
CA ARG A 145 4.75 8.86 -15.88
C ARG A 145 3.70 9.37 -16.84
N GLY A 146 2.65 10.01 -16.30
CA GLY A 146 1.48 10.46 -17.09
C GLY A 146 1.66 11.77 -17.85
N GLY A 147 2.81 12.48 -17.71
CA GLY A 147 2.95 13.83 -18.26
C GLY A 147 2.06 14.88 -17.55
N PRO A 148 1.97 16.12 -18.00
CA PRO A 148 1.47 17.28 -17.25
C PRO A 148 -0.05 17.34 -17.06
N ALA A 149 -0.70 16.26 -16.68
CA ALA A 149 -2.16 16.17 -16.67
C ALA A 149 -2.84 16.26 -15.30
N LEU A 150 -2.10 16.45 -14.21
CA LEU A 150 -2.70 16.72 -12.90
C LEU A 150 -1.96 17.84 -12.16
N SER A 151 -1.70 18.93 -12.85
CA SER A 151 -1.52 20.19 -12.13
C SER A 151 -2.89 20.54 -11.55
N SER A 152 -2.96 20.68 -10.25
CA SER A 152 -4.15 21.09 -9.49
C SER A 152 -4.67 22.50 -9.82
N SER A 153 -4.31 23.04 -10.96
CA SER A 153 -4.72 24.32 -11.50
C SER A 153 -5.67 24.22 -12.70
N ALA A 154 -6.09 23.02 -13.09
CA ALA A 154 -7.08 22.84 -14.16
C ALA A 154 -8.52 22.76 -13.63
N TRP A 155 -8.86 23.61 -12.64
CA TRP A 155 -10.23 24.08 -12.52
C TRP A 155 -10.38 25.15 -13.61
N PRO A 156 -11.28 24.98 -14.59
CA PRO A 156 -11.49 26.03 -15.59
C PRO A 156 -11.95 27.28 -14.86
N PRO A 157 -11.38 28.47 -15.16
CA PRO A 157 -11.92 29.69 -14.62
C PRO A 157 -13.38 29.79 -15.05
N SER A 158 -14.26 29.84 -14.06
CA SER A 158 -15.68 30.09 -14.19
C SER A 158 -15.91 31.25 -15.16
N GLY A 159 -16.48 31.01 -16.32
CA GLY A 159 -16.89 32.07 -17.18
C GLY A 159 -16.86 31.79 -18.67
N ARG A 160 -17.48 30.69 -19.12
CA ARG A 160 -18.02 30.65 -20.47
C ARG A 160 -19.45 30.15 -20.40
N CYS A 161 -20.40 31.11 -20.42
CA CYS A 161 -21.78 30.84 -20.73
C CYS A 161 -21.84 30.10 -22.07
N PHE A 162 -22.53 28.99 -22.13
CA PHE A 162 -23.00 28.45 -23.39
C PHE A 162 -23.96 29.47 -24.02
N PRO A 163 -23.78 29.86 -25.27
CA PRO A 163 -24.82 30.62 -25.96
C PRO A 163 -26.04 29.73 -26.18
N CYS A 164 -27.19 30.30 -25.92
CA CYS A 164 -28.51 29.76 -26.28
C CYS A 164 -28.64 29.49 -27.77
#